data_ecf33a057f653e3b0aa3af308986b6fa
#
_entry.id   ecf33a057f653e3b0aa3af308986b6fa
#
_cell.length_a   1.000
_cell.length_b   1.000
_cell.length_c   1.000
_cell.angle_alpha   90.00
_cell.angle_beta   90.00
_cell.angle_gamma   90.00
#
_symmetry.space_group_name_H-M   'P 1'
#
loop_
_entity.id
_entity.type
_entity.pdbx_description
1 polymer ?
#
loop_
_entity_poly.entity_id
_entity_poly.type
_entity_poly.pdbx_seq_one_letter_code
_entity_poly.pdbx_strand_id
1 'polypeptide(L)'
;STHSQLVPTMFVRMLKLPVEVRERYNLSSLKVAIHAAAPCPVQVKKQMIEWWGPVIHEYYAGTEGNGFVYCNSEMWLAHPGTVGTSIQGVVHICDEEGNEQPQGESGTIFFESQTQFEYHNDPEKTKSSRDPQGRGWSTLGDVGYLDEDNFLFLTDRKAFMIISGGVNIYPQESENVLINHPRVVDVAVFGVPNDEFGEEVKAVVQPDVMPSTAQEAEALAKELIVFCKSQLADLKCPRSVDFRPELPRHPTGKLYKKLLKDEYWQAAGRSI
;
A
#
# COMPACT_ATOMS: atom_id res chain seq x y z
N SER A 1 -19.56 -14.16 -15.14
CA SER A 1 -18.11 -14.09 -15.44
C SER A 1 -17.36 -15.20 -14.72
N THR A 2 -16.32 -15.74 -15.36
CA THR A 2 -15.47 -16.80 -14.78
C THR A 2 -14.12 -16.24 -14.30
N HIS A 3 -13.68 -15.12 -14.87
CA HIS A 3 -12.42 -14.44 -14.56
C HIS A 3 -12.66 -12.95 -14.42
N SER A 4 -11.95 -12.31 -13.50
CA SER A 4 -12.09 -10.89 -13.21
C SER A 4 -10.73 -10.33 -12.74
N GLN A 5 -10.47 -9.06 -13.04
CA GLN A 5 -9.34 -8.33 -12.49
C GLN A 5 -9.86 -7.09 -11.76
N LEU A 6 -9.33 -6.85 -10.58
CA LEU A 6 -9.80 -5.83 -9.65
C LEU A 6 -8.61 -5.11 -8.98
N VAL A 7 -8.92 -4.05 -8.28
CA VAL A 7 -7.99 -3.40 -7.35
C VAL A 7 -8.53 -3.50 -5.92
N PRO A 8 -7.70 -3.48 -4.89
CA PRO A 8 -8.12 -3.68 -3.50
C PRO A 8 -9.24 -2.76 -3.02
N THR A 9 -9.31 -1.52 -3.51
CA THR A 9 -10.40 -0.59 -3.18
C THR A 9 -11.78 -1.08 -3.66
N MET A 10 -11.83 -1.87 -4.73
CA MET A 10 -13.09 -2.51 -5.16
C MET A 10 -13.53 -3.57 -4.14
N PHE A 11 -12.60 -4.34 -3.59
CA PHE A 11 -12.88 -5.29 -2.50
C PHE A 11 -13.46 -4.58 -1.28
N VAL A 12 -12.81 -3.51 -0.81
CA VAL A 12 -13.30 -2.70 0.30
C VAL A 12 -14.73 -2.24 0.07
N ARG A 13 -15.01 -1.67 -1.11
CA ARG A 13 -16.36 -1.18 -1.48
C ARG A 13 -17.40 -2.32 -1.50
N MET A 14 -17.04 -3.46 -2.06
CA MET A 14 -17.94 -4.62 -2.11
C MET A 14 -18.22 -5.20 -0.72
N LEU A 15 -17.23 -5.27 0.16
CA LEU A 15 -17.41 -5.74 1.53
C LEU A 15 -18.28 -4.81 2.39
N LYS A 16 -18.33 -3.51 2.06
CA LYS A 16 -19.21 -2.52 2.72
C LYS A 16 -20.66 -2.56 2.23
N LEU A 17 -20.97 -3.32 1.19
CA LEU A 17 -22.36 -3.54 0.77
C LEU A 17 -23.10 -4.36 1.85
N PRO A 18 -24.42 -4.09 2.07
CA PRO A 18 -25.24 -4.90 2.94
C PRO A 18 -25.17 -6.38 2.58
N VAL A 19 -25.23 -7.25 3.59
CA VAL A 19 -25.13 -8.71 3.41
C VAL A 19 -26.19 -9.22 2.43
N GLU A 20 -27.41 -8.70 2.53
CA GLU A 20 -28.53 -9.05 1.67
C GLU A 20 -28.28 -8.72 0.19
N VAL A 21 -27.44 -7.70 -0.07
CA VAL A 21 -27.04 -7.34 -1.45
C VAL A 21 -25.99 -8.33 -1.95
N ARG A 22 -25.02 -8.69 -1.09
CA ARG A 22 -23.95 -9.63 -1.46
C ARG A 22 -24.45 -11.03 -1.73
N GLU A 23 -25.44 -11.50 -0.95
CA GLU A 23 -26.03 -12.84 -1.05
C GLU A 23 -26.99 -13.01 -2.23
N ARG A 24 -27.41 -11.91 -2.90
CA ARG A 24 -28.28 -11.99 -4.09
C ARG A 24 -27.62 -12.63 -5.30
N TYR A 25 -26.31 -12.65 -5.35
CA TYR A 25 -25.57 -13.05 -6.54
C TYR A 25 -24.94 -14.41 -6.35
N ASN A 26 -25.19 -15.31 -7.31
CA ASN A 26 -24.50 -16.58 -7.38
C ASN A 26 -23.11 -16.39 -8.01
N LEU A 27 -22.07 -16.60 -7.23
CA LEU A 27 -20.68 -16.47 -7.63
C LEU A 27 -20.01 -17.80 -7.99
N SER A 28 -20.74 -18.93 -8.02
CA SER A 28 -20.20 -20.28 -8.26
C SER A 28 -19.49 -20.45 -9.61
N SER A 29 -19.76 -19.55 -10.57
CA SER A 29 -19.06 -19.55 -11.87
C SER A 29 -17.70 -18.82 -11.84
N LEU A 30 -17.39 -18.09 -10.77
CA LEU A 30 -16.12 -17.38 -10.66
C LEU A 30 -15.00 -18.39 -10.36
N LYS A 31 -13.99 -18.41 -11.21
CA LYS A 31 -12.84 -19.32 -11.12
C LYS A 31 -11.57 -18.62 -10.68
N VAL A 32 -11.41 -17.39 -11.12
CA VAL A 32 -10.21 -16.58 -10.86
C VAL A 32 -10.60 -15.13 -10.70
N ALA A 33 -10.20 -14.52 -9.59
CA ALA A 33 -10.28 -13.09 -9.33
C ALA A 33 -8.88 -12.57 -9.01
N ILE A 34 -8.28 -11.84 -9.93
CA ILE A 34 -6.93 -11.30 -9.76
C ILE A 34 -7.04 -9.89 -9.20
N HIS A 35 -6.23 -9.57 -8.20
CA HIS A 35 -6.01 -8.17 -7.81
C HIS A 35 -4.52 -7.80 -7.84
N ALA A 36 -4.24 -6.52 -8.05
CA ALA A 36 -2.91 -5.95 -8.09
C ALA A 36 -2.96 -4.42 -7.98
N ALA A 37 -1.86 -3.77 -8.25
CA ALA A 37 -1.68 -2.31 -8.37
C ALA A 37 -1.67 -1.53 -7.05
N ALA A 38 -2.10 -2.11 -5.95
CA ALA A 38 -2.03 -1.52 -4.61
C ALA A 38 -1.97 -2.62 -3.55
N PRO A 39 -1.42 -2.36 -2.35
CA PRO A 39 -1.49 -3.27 -1.22
C PRO A 39 -2.94 -3.59 -0.85
N CYS A 40 -3.22 -4.85 -0.53
CA CYS A 40 -4.53 -5.29 -0.06
C CYS A 40 -4.47 -5.52 1.46
N PRO A 41 -5.26 -4.78 2.27
CA PRO A 41 -5.29 -5.01 3.71
C PRO A 41 -5.62 -6.46 4.06
N VAL A 42 -4.91 -7.02 5.04
CA VAL A 42 -5.04 -8.44 5.43
C VAL A 42 -6.49 -8.83 5.70
N GLN A 43 -7.20 -8.01 6.48
CA GLN A 43 -8.61 -8.28 6.83
C GLN A 43 -9.53 -8.25 5.60
N VAL A 44 -9.29 -7.33 4.67
CA VAL A 44 -10.06 -7.22 3.42
C VAL A 44 -9.88 -8.48 2.58
N LYS A 45 -8.65 -8.91 2.35
CA LYS A 45 -8.37 -10.11 1.53
C LYS A 45 -8.90 -11.37 2.19
N LYS A 46 -8.77 -11.50 3.51
CA LYS A 46 -9.34 -12.61 4.28
C LYS A 46 -10.85 -12.70 4.09
N GLN A 47 -11.58 -11.59 4.30
CA GLN A 47 -13.04 -11.55 4.13
C GLN A 47 -13.46 -11.84 2.67
N MET A 48 -12.69 -11.41 1.69
CA MET A 48 -12.96 -11.72 0.28
C MET A 48 -12.78 -13.21 -0.02
N ILE A 49 -11.75 -13.85 0.53
CA ILE A 49 -11.56 -15.32 0.40
C ILE A 49 -12.68 -16.06 1.10
N GLU A 50 -13.11 -15.63 2.29
CA GLU A 50 -14.25 -16.21 2.99
C GLU A 50 -15.55 -16.10 2.18
N TRP A 51 -15.77 -14.98 1.48
CA TRP A 51 -16.98 -14.76 0.68
C TRP A 51 -16.94 -15.43 -0.70
N TRP A 52 -15.81 -15.33 -1.42
CA TRP A 52 -15.71 -15.81 -2.80
C TRP A 52 -15.10 -17.20 -2.94
N GLY A 53 -14.54 -17.74 -1.87
CA GLY A 53 -13.73 -18.95 -1.87
C GLY A 53 -12.28 -18.71 -2.31
N PRO A 54 -11.48 -19.77 -2.43
CA PRO A 54 -10.05 -19.69 -2.72
C PRO A 54 -9.75 -19.41 -4.20
N VAL A 55 -10.45 -18.44 -4.79
CA VAL A 55 -10.33 -18.03 -6.21
C VAL A 55 -9.56 -16.73 -6.38
N ILE A 56 -9.07 -16.15 -5.29
CA ILE A 56 -8.37 -14.86 -5.30
C ILE A 56 -6.88 -15.08 -5.53
N HIS A 57 -6.37 -14.34 -6.50
CA HIS A 57 -4.97 -14.32 -6.90
C HIS A 57 -4.44 -12.90 -6.81
N GLU A 58 -3.15 -12.78 -6.56
CA GLU A 58 -2.44 -11.50 -6.50
C GLU A 58 -1.15 -11.59 -7.29
N TYR A 59 -0.75 -10.47 -7.88
CA TYR A 59 0.61 -10.32 -8.36
C TYR A 59 1.19 -8.97 -7.95
N TYR A 60 2.51 -8.95 -7.75
CA TYR A 60 3.32 -7.75 -7.59
C TYR A 60 4.35 -7.71 -8.71
N ALA A 61 4.27 -6.68 -9.53
CA ALA A 61 5.15 -6.42 -10.67
C ALA A 61 5.09 -4.95 -11.08
N GLY A 62 6.09 -4.48 -11.80
CA GLY A 62 6.09 -3.19 -12.48
C GLY A 62 6.00 -3.32 -13.99
N THR A 63 5.62 -2.24 -14.66
CA THR A 63 5.64 -2.14 -16.13
C THR A 63 7.05 -2.21 -16.70
N GLU A 64 8.05 -2.00 -15.85
CA GLU A 64 9.48 -2.14 -16.12
C GLU A 64 9.88 -3.58 -16.44
N GLY A 65 9.08 -4.58 -16.02
CA GLY A 65 9.28 -5.99 -16.34
C GLY A 65 10.51 -6.61 -15.69
N ASN A 66 11.04 -6.00 -14.63
CA ASN A 66 12.26 -6.46 -13.95
C ASN A 66 12.04 -7.67 -13.03
N GLY A 67 10.78 -7.98 -12.67
CA GLY A 67 10.44 -9.12 -11.84
C GLY A 67 8.93 -9.33 -11.76
N PHE A 68 8.52 -10.52 -11.33
CA PHE A 68 7.12 -10.87 -11.15
C PHE A 68 6.95 -11.80 -9.96
N VAL A 69 6.15 -11.37 -9.00
CA VAL A 69 5.79 -12.12 -7.79
C VAL A 69 4.32 -12.50 -7.86
N TYR A 70 3.98 -13.69 -7.44
CA TYR A 70 2.63 -14.24 -7.55
C TYR A 70 2.20 -14.93 -6.26
N CYS A 71 0.91 -14.80 -5.95
CA CYS A 71 0.27 -15.40 -4.80
C CYS A 71 -1.15 -15.89 -5.16
N ASN A 72 -1.49 -17.11 -4.77
CA ASN A 72 -2.88 -17.58 -4.78
C ASN A 72 -3.48 -17.57 -3.36
N SER A 73 -4.76 -17.92 -3.23
CA SER A 73 -5.45 -17.92 -1.94
C SER A 73 -4.84 -18.89 -0.92
N GLU A 74 -4.35 -20.06 -1.35
CA GLU A 74 -3.77 -21.07 -0.45
C GLU A 74 -2.42 -20.58 0.11
N MET A 75 -1.55 -20.08 -0.75
CA MET A 75 -0.29 -19.45 -0.37
C MET A 75 -0.54 -18.29 0.61
N TRP A 76 -1.51 -17.46 0.29
CA TRP A 76 -1.82 -16.30 1.12
C TRP A 76 -2.39 -16.67 2.49
N LEU A 77 -3.23 -17.70 2.58
CA LEU A 77 -3.78 -18.18 3.86
C LEU A 77 -2.70 -18.80 4.75
N ALA A 78 -1.66 -19.39 4.16
CA ALA A 78 -0.50 -19.88 4.89
C ALA A 78 0.41 -18.72 5.37
N HIS A 79 0.52 -17.63 4.59
CA HIS A 79 1.36 -16.46 4.86
C HIS A 79 0.55 -15.15 4.75
N PRO A 80 -0.36 -14.85 5.69
CA PRO A 80 -1.26 -13.70 5.59
C PRO A 80 -0.52 -12.37 5.50
N GLY A 81 -0.82 -11.59 4.45
CA GLY A 81 -0.16 -10.30 4.17
C GLY A 81 0.92 -10.36 3.10
N THR A 82 1.33 -11.55 2.68
CA THR A 82 2.30 -11.73 1.59
C THR A 82 1.72 -11.32 0.23
N VAL A 83 2.60 -10.91 -0.69
CA VAL A 83 2.31 -10.81 -2.13
C VAL A 83 2.75 -12.06 -2.90
N GLY A 84 3.31 -13.06 -2.20
CA GLY A 84 3.68 -14.36 -2.73
C GLY A 84 5.17 -14.57 -2.93
N THR A 85 5.50 -15.45 -3.86
CA THR A 85 6.88 -15.81 -4.21
C THR A 85 7.21 -15.36 -5.63
N SER A 86 8.48 -15.13 -5.91
CA SER A 86 8.92 -14.74 -7.26
C SER A 86 8.78 -15.91 -8.24
N ILE A 87 8.14 -15.61 -9.37
CA ILE A 87 8.06 -16.55 -10.51
C ILE A 87 8.87 -16.05 -11.72
N GLN A 88 9.37 -14.81 -11.63
CA GLN A 88 10.31 -14.26 -12.62
C GLN A 88 11.30 -13.32 -11.88
N GLY A 89 12.59 -13.58 -12.05
CA GLY A 89 13.68 -12.91 -11.35
C GLY A 89 13.88 -13.43 -9.93
N VAL A 90 15.01 -13.08 -9.33
CA VAL A 90 15.31 -13.36 -7.91
C VAL A 90 15.11 -12.09 -7.11
N VAL A 91 14.41 -12.20 -5.98
CA VAL A 91 14.18 -11.07 -5.05
C VAL A 91 15.35 -11.00 -4.08
N HIS A 92 15.90 -9.80 -3.92
CA HIS A 92 16.90 -9.45 -2.92
C HIS A 92 16.37 -8.28 -2.08
N ILE A 93 16.58 -8.32 -0.77
CA ILE A 93 16.23 -7.25 0.15
C ILE A 93 17.54 -6.61 0.61
N CYS A 94 17.72 -5.31 0.36
CA CYS A 94 18.99 -4.64 0.62
C CYS A 94 18.82 -3.36 1.43
N ASP A 95 19.89 -3.03 2.19
CA ASP A 95 20.02 -1.71 2.83
C ASP A 95 20.32 -0.59 1.81
N GLU A 96 20.63 0.61 2.30
CA GLU A 96 20.92 1.77 1.45
C GLU A 96 22.25 1.64 0.72
N GLU A 97 23.20 0.88 1.26
CA GLU A 97 24.50 0.58 0.67
C GLU A 97 24.44 -0.59 -0.32
N GLY A 98 23.29 -1.27 -0.44
CA GLY A 98 23.08 -2.42 -1.29
C GLY A 98 23.50 -3.76 -0.67
N ASN A 99 23.78 -3.82 0.64
CA ASN A 99 24.05 -5.10 1.30
C ASN A 99 22.76 -5.85 1.54
N GLU A 100 22.77 -7.16 1.28
CA GLU A 100 21.59 -8.00 1.52
C GLU A 100 21.26 -8.06 3.02
N GLN A 101 19.97 -7.92 3.33
CA GLN A 101 19.44 -8.01 4.68
C GLN A 101 19.13 -9.46 5.06
N PRO A 102 19.26 -9.82 6.35
CA PRO A 102 18.75 -11.10 6.84
C PRO A 102 17.25 -11.27 6.59
N GLN A 103 16.79 -12.52 6.50
CA GLN A 103 15.35 -12.82 6.44
C GLN A 103 14.60 -12.19 7.61
N GLY A 104 13.42 -11.63 7.33
CA GLY A 104 12.60 -10.89 8.28
C GLY A 104 12.95 -9.41 8.42
N GLU A 105 14.13 -8.99 7.96
CA GLU A 105 14.54 -7.58 8.01
C GLU A 105 14.07 -6.83 6.76
N SER A 106 13.54 -5.63 6.97
CA SER A 106 13.03 -4.80 5.88
C SER A 106 14.15 -4.03 5.18
N GLY A 107 14.06 -3.95 3.86
CA GLY A 107 14.98 -3.18 3.01
C GLY A 107 14.37 -2.88 1.65
N THR A 108 15.15 -2.24 0.80
CA THR A 108 14.76 -1.98 -0.59
C THR A 108 14.69 -3.30 -1.36
N ILE A 109 13.60 -3.51 -2.07
CA ILE A 109 13.39 -4.70 -2.91
C ILE A 109 14.11 -4.51 -4.24
N PHE A 110 15.06 -5.39 -4.53
CA PHE A 110 15.71 -5.51 -5.82
C PHE A 110 15.32 -6.80 -6.51
N PHE A 111 15.29 -6.77 -7.84
CA PHE A 111 15.17 -7.96 -8.68
C PHE A 111 16.46 -8.19 -9.46
N GLU A 112 17.02 -9.39 -9.32
CA GLU A 112 18.00 -9.92 -10.25
C GLU A 112 17.25 -10.53 -11.45
N SER A 113 17.42 -9.95 -12.63
CA SER A 113 16.71 -10.35 -13.83
C SER A 113 17.55 -10.06 -15.08
N GLN A 114 17.29 -10.82 -16.14
CA GLN A 114 17.88 -10.55 -17.44
C GLN A 114 17.25 -9.33 -18.13
N THR A 115 16.06 -8.92 -17.69
CA THR A 115 15.37 -7.75 -18.24
C THR A 115 16.02 -6.47 -17.71
N GLN A 116 16.51 -5.64 -18.63
CA GLN A 116 17.00 -4.31 -18.34
C GLN A 116 15.98 -3.29 -18.88
N PHE A 117 15.74 -2.24 -18.13
CA PHE A 117 14.85 -1.15 -18.53
C PHE A 117 15.53 0.21 -18.32
N GLU A 118 15.04 1.24 -18.99
CA GLU A 118 15.45 2.61 -18.80
C GLU A 118 14.21 3.52 -18.79
N TYR A 119 14.25 4.55 -17.97
CA TYR A 119 13.21 5.57 -17.97
C TYR A 119 13.47 6.56 -19.10
N HIS A 120 12.47 6.78 -19.94
CA HIS A 120 12.58 7.65 -21.11
C HIS A 120 12.94 9.09 -20.72
N ASN A 121 14.05 9.60 -21.27
CA ASN A 121 14.58 10.93 -20.98
C ASN A 121 14.84 11.23 -19.49
N ASP A 122 15.03 10.20 -18.65
CA ASP A 122 15.30 10.36 -17.22
C ASP A 122 16.45 9.43 -16.78
N PRO A 123 17.71 9.81 -17.10
CA PRO A 123 18.88 9.02 -16.75
C PRO A 123 19.13 8.95 -15.24
N GLU A 124 18.77 9.99 -14.48
CA GLU A 124 18.93 10.00 -13.02
C GLU A 124 17.99 9.00 -12.36
N LYS A 125 16.74 8.96 -12.77
CA LYS A 125 15.79 7.97 -12.29
C LYS A 125 16.21 6.55 -12.70
N THR A 126 16.71 6.37 -13.92
CA THR A 126 17.27 5.09 -14.38
C THR A 126 18.43 4.66 -13.49
N LYS A 127 19.37 5.56 -13.20
CA LYS A 127 20.50 5.29 -12.30
C LYS A 127 20.05 4.95 -10.88
N SER A 128 19.09 5.70 -10.31
CA SER A 128 18.58 5.46 -8.95
C SER A 128 17.77 4.18 -8.83
N SER A 129 17.33 3.57 -9.95
CA SER A 129 16.68 2.27 -9.98
C SER A 129 17.65 1.09 -10.05
N ARG A 130 18.96 1.34 -10.06
CA ARG A 130 19.99 0.29 -10.11
C ARG A 130 20.58 0.01 -8.74
N ASP A 131 21.04 -1.20 -8.57
CA ASP A 131 21.80 -1.63 -7.42
C ASP A 131 23.07 -0.79 -7.26
N PRO A 132 23.32 -0.18 -6.08
CA PRO A 132 24.48 0.66 -5.84
C PRO A 132 25.81 -0.09 -5.94
N GLN A 133 25.81 -1.42 -5.78
CA GLN A 133 27.01 -2.26 -5.89
C GLN A 133 27.27 -2.73 -7.33
N GLY A 134 26.42 -2.36 -8.30
CA GLY A 134 26.65 -2.65 -9.72
C GLY A 134 26.45 -4.11 -10.14
N ARG A 135 25.71 -4.93 -9.39
CA ARG A 135 25.41 -6.32 -9.71
C ARG A 135 24.39 -6.49 -10.86
N GLY A 136 23.87 -5.39 -11.38
CA GLY A 136 22.87 -5.39 -12.46
C GLY A 136 21.44 -5.59 -11.98
N TRP A 137 21.20 -5.65 -10.68
CA TRP A 137 19.85 -5.72 -10.10
C TRP A 137 19.12 -4.38 -10.23
N SER A 138 17.81 -4.42 -10.22
CA SER A 138 16.99 -3.22 -10.33
C SER A 138 15.82 -3.20 -9.35
N THR A 139 15.41 -2.00 -8.96
CA THR A 139 14.32 -1.77 -8.00
C THR A 139 13.22 -0.89 -8.60
N LEU A 140 12.00 -1.06 -8.10
CA LEU A 140 10.85 -0.17 -8.33
C LEU A 140 10.70 0.89 -7.23
N GLY A 141 11.62 0.86 -6.23
CA GLY A 141 11.60 1.75 -5.07
C GLY A 141 10.62 1.31 -3.98
N ASP A 142 10.18 0.06 -4.01
CA ASP A 142 9.36 -0.53 -2.95
C ASP A 142 10.26 -1.11 -1.84
N VAL A 143 9.74 -1.10 -0.62
CA VAL A 143 10.37 -1.63 0.60
C VAL A 143 9.60 -2.84 1.07
N GLY A 144 10.30 -3.87 1.52
CA GLY A 144 9.69 -5.09 2.03
C GLY A 144 10.70 -6.03 2.66
N TYR A 145 10.27 -7.23 2.99
CA TYR A 145 11.11 -8.28 3.53
C TYR A 145 10.69 -9.67 3.00
N LEU A 146 11.58 -10.63 3.09
CA LEU A 146 11.30 -12.04 2.85
C LEU A 146 11.15 -12.75 4.20
N ASP A 147 10.13 -13.61 4.34
CA ASP A 147 10.03 -14.51 5.47
C ASP A 147 10.94 -15.74 5.32
N GLU A 148 10.91 -16.66 6.30
CA GLU A 148 11.75 -17.86 6.33
C GLU A 148 11.48 -18.80 5.14
N ASP A 149 10.29 -18.74 4.55
CA ASP A 149 9.86 -19.54 3.39
C ASP A 149 10.02 -18.79 2.05
N ASN A 150 10.70 -17.63 2.06
CA ASN A 150 10.92 -16.75 0.90
C ASN A 150 9.63 -16.16 0.30
N PHE A 151 8.59 -15.98 1.11
CA PHE A 151 7.45 -15.17 0.72
C PHE A 151 7.78 -13.69 0.90
N LEU A 152 7.41 -12.88 -0.10
CA LEU A 152 7.63 -11.43 -0.09
C LEU A 152 6.48 -10.70 0.59
N PHE A 153 6.82 -9.81 1.51
CA PHE A 153 5.90 -8.88 2.16
C PHE A 153 6.29 -7.45 1.80
N LEU A 154 5.31 -6.68 1.29
CA LEU A 154 5.51 -5.27 1.01
C LEU A 154 5.23 -4.44 2.26
N THR A 155 6.13 -3.55 2.60
CA THR A 155 5.95 -2.60 3.71
C THR A 155 5.39 -1.28 3.20
N ASP A 156 6.08 -0.63 2.27
CA ASP A 156 5.63 0.62 1.61
C ASP A 156 6.54 0.96 0.41
N ARG A 157 6.36 2.15 -0.15
CA ARG A 157 7.29 2.76 -1.09
C ARG A 157 8.28 3.67 -0.36
N LYS A 158 9.56 3.58 -0.70
CA LYS A 158 10.60 4.45 -0.13
C LYS A 158 10.24 5.94 -0.25
N ALA A 159 9.63 6.34 -1.37
CA ALA A 159 9.20 7.71 -1.64
C ALA A 159 8.07 8.24 -0.72
N PHE A 160 7.35 7.36 -0.03
CA PHE A 160 6.28 7.74 0.90
C PHE A 160 6.64 7.53 2.36
N MET A 161 7.79 6.91 2.64
CA MET A 161 8.28 6.76 4.00
C MET A 161 8.36 8.14 4.67
N ILE A 162 7.83 8.22 5.88
CA ILE A 162 7.81 9.43 6.71
C ILE A 162 8.98 9.36 7.66
N ILE A 163 9.79 10.41 7.73
CA ILE A 163 10.89 10.51 8.68
C ILE A 163 10.49 11.48 9.79
N SER A 164 10.01 10.95 10.89
CA SER A 164 9.55 11.75 12.05
C SER A 164 10.47 11.56 13.24
N GLY A 165 11.18 12.59 13.64
CA GLY A 165 12.13 12.54 14.75
C GLY A 165 13.23 11.48 14.59
N GLY A 166 13.65 11.20 13.35
CA GLY A 166 14.65 10.17 13.03
C GLY A 166 14.10 8.74 12.96
N VAL A 167 12.77 8.57 13.09
CA VAL A 167 12.12 7.27 12.98
C VAL A 167 11.47 7.13 11.60
N ASN A 168 11.75 6.02 10.92
CA ASN A 168 11.10 5.65 9.67
C ASN A 168 9.70 5.10 9.93
N ILE A 169 8.68 5.77 9.40
CA ILE A 169 7.28 5.37 9.52
C ILE A 169 6.75 5.05 8.13
N TYR A 170 6.12 3.90 8.00
CA TYR A 170 5.51 3.45 6.76
C TYR A 170 4.01 3.76 6.77
N PRO A 171 3.53 4.75 5.98
CA PRO A 171 2.13 5.18 5.96
C PRO A 171 1.13 4.07 5.68
N GLN A 172 1.52 3.04 4.94
CA GLN A 172 0.67 1.92 4.58
C GLN A 172 0.09 1.18 5.80
N GLU A 173 0.84 1.12 6.91
CA GLU A 173 0.34 0.50 8.14
C GLU A 173 -0.91 1.23 8.67
N SER A 174 -0.87 2.56 8.69
CA SER A 174 -2.01 3.38 9.12
C SER A 174 -3.16 3.34 8.12
N GLU A 175 -2.87 3.32 6.81
CA GLU A 175 -3.90 3.15 5.77
C GLU A 175 -4.62 1.82 5.92
N ASN A 176 -3.89 0.73 6.17
CA ASN A 176 -4.45 -0.61 6.35
C ASN A 176 -5.38 -0.69 7.57
N VAL A 177 -5.12 0.07 8.62
CA VAL A 177 -6.01 0.15 9.78
C VAL A 177 -7.21 1.03 9.48
N LEU A 178 -7.00 2.27 9.03
CA LEU A 178 -8.06 3.26 8.85
C LEU A 178 -9.11 2.85 7.82
N ILE A 179 -8.72 2.16 6.75
CA ILE A 179 -9.65 1.70 5.71
C ILE A 179 -10.69 0.69 6.23
N ASN A 180 -10.38 -0.01 7.33
CA ASN A 180 -11.33 -0.93 7.97
C ASN A 180 -12.36 -0.23 8.86
N HIS A 181 -12.21 1.07 9.14
CA HIS A 181 -13.19 1.81 9.91
C HIS A 181 -14.50 1.96 9.12
N PRO A 182 -15.69 1.74 9.74
CA PRO A 182 -16.98 1.78 9.03
C PRO A 182 -17.24 3.08 8.28
N ARG A 183 -16.80 4.21 8.84
CA ARG A 183 -17.00 5.56 8.29
C ARG A 183 -15.96 5.97 7.25
N VAL A 184 -14.98 5.14 6.90
CA VAL A 184 -13.91 5.45 5.94
C VAL A 184 -14.19 4.73 4.62
N VAL A 185 -14.38 5.48 3.55
CA VAL A 185 -14.55 4.95 2.17
C VAL A 185 -13.20 4.79 1.50
N ASP A 186 -12.31 5.76 1.73
CA ASP A 186 -10.95 5.78 1.18
C ASP A 186 -10.03 6.60 2.09
N VAL A 187 -8.73 6.34 2.06
CA VAL A 187 -7.74 7.02 2.90
C VAL A 187 -6.39 7.09 2.22
N ALA A 188 -5.72 8.22 2.43
CA ALA A 188 -4.31 8.42 2.11
C ALA A 188 -3.59 8.90 3.37
N VAL A 189 -2.45 8.29 3.68
CA VAL A 189 -1.56 8.70 4.77
C VAL A 189 -0.20 9.06 4.19
N PHE A 190 0.36 10.18 4.63
CA PHE A 190 1.68 10.68 4.21
C PHE A 190 2.26 11.64 5.24
N GLY A 191 3.57 11.93 5.10
CA GLY A 191 4.25 12.94 5.92
C GLY A 191 3.94 14.35 5.45
N VAL A 192 3.66 15.22 6.41
CA VAL A 192 3.60 16.67 6.21
C VAL A 192 4.70 17.35 7.03
N PRO A 193 5.15 18.56 6.65
CA PRO A 193 6.19 19.26 7.38
C PRO A 193 5.81 19.49 8.84
N ASN A 194 6.76 19.23 9.74
CA ASN A 194 6.67 19.53 11.16
C ASN A 194 7.99 20.16 11.61
N ASP A 195 7.95 21.29 12.34
CA ASP A 195 9.14 22.05 12.69
C ASP A 195 10.01 21.36 13.75
N GLU A 196 9.42 20.52 14.59
CA GLU A 196 10.12 19.80 15.67
C GLU A 196 10.66 18.43 15.20
N PHE A 197 9.86 17.70 14.42
CA PHE A 197 10.16 16.32 14.04
C PHE A 197 10.59 16.14 12.59
N GLY A 198 10.64 17.23 11.80
CA GLY A 198 10.87 17.18 10.35
C GLY A 198 9.59 16.88 9.58
N GLU A 199 9.02 15.71 9.79
CA GLU A 199 7.71 15.32 9.28
C GLU A 199 6.80 14.82 10.41
N GLU A 200 5.47 14.93 10.19
CA GLU A 200 4.46 14.27 11.02
C GLU A 200 3.48 13.50 10.14
N VAL A 201 2.86 12.47 10.74
CA VAL A 201 1.88 11.62 10.04
C VAL A 201 0.56 12.36 9.89
N LYS A 202 0.08 12.50 8.65
CA LYS A 202 -1.22 13.07 8.32
C LYS A 202 -2.07 12.08 7.54
N ALA A 203 -3.36 12.00 7.86
CA ALA A 203 -4.33 11.27 7.06
C ALA A 203 -5.25 12.24 6.31
N VAL A 204 -5.57 11.92 5.06
CA VAL A 204 -6.66 12.53 4.28
C VAL A 204 -7.67 11.44 4.00
N VAL A 205 -8.89 11.63 4.46
CA VAL A 205 -9.94 10.61 4.48
C VAL A 205 -11.10 11.03 3.61
N GLN A 206 -11.59 10.10 2.79
CA GLN A 206 -12.92 10.17 2.20
C GLN A 206 -13.89 9.44 3.13
N PRO A 207 -14.74 10.14 3.88
CA PRO A 207 -15.72 9.51 4.75
C PRO A 207 -16.94 9.03 3.98
N ASP A 208 -17.75 8.16 4.60
CA ASP A 208 -19.06 7.74 4.08
C ASP A 208 -20.05 8.92 4.01
N VAL A 209 -20.00 9.78 5.01
CA VAL A 209 -20.76 11.03 5.08
C VAL A 209 -19.81 12.16 5.44
N MET A 210 -19.73 13.18 4.59
CA MET A 210 -18.91 14.37 4.84
C MET A 210 -19.40 15.13 6.09
N PRO A 211 -18.50 15.49 7.03
CA PRO A 211 -18.85 16.36 8.15
C PRO A 211 -19.41 17.69 7.65
N SER A 212 -20.53 18.11 8.22
CA SER A 212 -21.22 19.36 7.84
C SER A 212 -20.71 20.58 8.61
N THR A 213 -20.07 20.35 9.75
CA THR A 213 -19.54 21.39 10.64
C THR A 213 -18.10 21.09 11.06
N ALA A 214 -17.38 22.11 11.48
CA ALA A 214 -16.03 21.95 12.03
C ALA A 214 -16.02 21.03 13.28
N GLN A 215 -17.06 21.08 14.10
CA GLN A 215 -17.19 20.24 15.28
C GLN A 215 -17.39 18.77 14.92
N GLU A 216 -18.19 18.46 13.90
CA GLU A 216 -18.35 17.09 13.38
C GLU A 216 -17.04 16.57 12.78
N ALA A 217 -16.32 17.41 12.04
CA ALA A 217 -15.02 17.07 11.48
C ALA A 217 -13.99 16.76 12.59
N GLU A 218 -13.92 17.58 13.63
CA GLU A 218 -13.04 17.35 14.77
C GLU A 218 -13.40 16.06 15.53
N ALA A 219 -14.68 15.81 15.74
CA ALA A 219 -15.16 14.60 16.42
C ALA A 219 -14.78 13.34 15.62
N LEU A 220 -15.01 13.33 14.30
CA LEU A 220 -14.65 12.23 13.44
C LEU A 220 -13.13 12.04 13.36
N ALA A 221 -12.35 13.11 13.27
CA ALA A 221 -10.89 13.04 13.29
C ALA A 221 -10.36 12.37 14.56
N LYS A 222 -10.88 12.75 15.72
CA LYS A 222 -10.54 12.14 17.02
C LYS A 222 -10.91 10.65 17.04
N GLU A 223 -12.10 10.29 16.58
CA GLU A 223 -12.57 8.91 16.48
C GLU A 223 -11.59 8.06 15.65
N LEU A 224 -11.21 8.53 14.46
CA LEU A 224 -10.29 7.82 13.58
C LEU A 224 -8.86 7.70 14.16
N ILE A 225 -8.37 8.75 14.82
CA ILE A 225 -7.06 8.71 15.49
C ILE A 225 -7.09 7.69 16.64
N VAL A 226 -8.13 7.68 17.47
CA VAL A 226 -8.29 6.72 18.56
C VAL A 226 -8.39 5.28 18.01
N PHE A 227 -9.14 5.08 16.94
CA PHE A 227 -9.24 3.79 16.26
C PHE A 227 -7.86 3.31 15.76
N CYS A 228 -7.07 4.20 15.18
CA CYS A 228 -5.72 3.87 14.72
C CYS A 228 -4.81 3.51 15.91
N LYS A 229 -4.81 4.30 16.99
CA LYS A 229 -4.03 4.07 18.21
C LYS A 229 -4.39 2.78 18.96
N SER A 230 -5.60 2.28 18.80
CA SER A 230 -5.98 0.98 19.38
C SER A 230 -5.29 -0.23 18.73
N GLN A 231 -4.65 -0.04 17.57
CA GLN A 231 -4.07 -1.11 16.76
C GLN A 231 -2.59 -0.88 16.39
N LEU A 232 -2.10 0.36 16.48
CA LEU A 232 -0.74 0.73 16.13
C LEU A 232 -0.08 1.58 17.23
N ALA A 233 1.25 1.58 17.23
CA ALA A 233 2.01 2.48 18.10
C ALA A 233 1.71 3.95 17.76
N ASP A 234 1.66 4.82 18.77
CA ASP A 234 1.29 6.23 18.67
C ASP A 234 2.03 6.99 17.56
N LEU A 235 3.33 6.71 17.41
CA LEU A 235 4.19 7.39 16.42
C LEU A 235 3.78 7.09 14.96
N LYS A 236 3.14 5.94 14.72
CA LYS A 236 2.63 5.54 13.40
C LYS A 236 1.25 6.12 13.09
N CYS A 237 0.54 6.58 14.12
CA CYS A 237 -0.82 7.09 13.97
C CYS A 237 -0.83 8.53 13.47
N PRO A 238 -1.85 8.92 12.66
CA PRO A 238 -2.01 10.30 12.24
C PRO A 238 -2.12 11.26 13.44
N ARG A 239 -1.41 12.37 13.37
CA ARG A 239 -1.56 13.49 14.30
C ARG A 239 -2.73 14.41 13.93
N SER A 240 -3.06 14.42 12.64
CA SER A 240 -4.20 15.18 12.12
C SER A 240 -4.89 14.43 10.99
N VAL A 241 -6.20 14.71 10.83
CA VAL A 241 -7.05 14.11 9.79
C VAL A 241 -7.80 15.23 9.09
N ASP A 242 -7.70 15.27 7.76
CA ASP A 242 -8.53 16.12 6.91
C ASP A 242 -9.52 15.26 6.12
N PHE A 243 -10.62 15.87 5.69
CA PHE A 243 -11.68 15.18 4.97
C PHE A 243 -11.85 15.74 3.57
N ARG A 244 -12.04 14.83 2.60
CA ARG A 244 -12.35 15.16 1.21
C ARG A 244 -13.50 14.30 0.70
N PRO A 245 -14.39 14.84 -0.14
CA PRO A 245 -15.49 14.07 -0.74
C PRO A 245 -14.97 12.95 -1.67
N GLU A 246 -13.77 13.12 -2.21
CA GLU A 246 -13.11 12.13 -3.08
C GLU A 246 -11.59 12.32 -3.01
N LEU A 247 -10.85 11.21 -3.09
CA LEU A 247 -9.39 11.22 -3.22
C LEU A 247 -8.98 11.07 -4.71
N PRO A 248 -7.89 11.73 -5.13
CA PRO A 248 -7.45 11.69 -6.52
C PRO A 248 -6.98 10.29 -6.90
N ARG A 249 -7.59 9.70 -7.94
CA ARG A 249 -7.23 8.39 -8.46
C ARG A 249 -7.00 8.41 -9.97
N HIS A 250 -6.04 7.60 -10.39
CA HIS A 250 -5.84 7.29 -11.80
C HIS A 250 -7.05 6.47 -12.31
N PRO A 251 -7.39 6.52 -13.62
CA PRO A 251 -8.44 5.68 -14.21
C PRO A 251 -8.27 4.17 -13.93
N THR A 252 -7.07 3.70 -13.67
CA THR A 252 -6.78 2.32 -13.25
C THR A 252 -7.14 2.03 -11.79
N GLY A 253 -7.60 3.02 -11.02
CA GLY A 253 -7.93 2.90 -9.60
C GLY A 253 -6.78 3.19 -8.62
N LYS A 254 -5.55 3.40 -9.11
CA LYS A 254 -4.40 3.71 -8.25
C LYS A 254 -4.53 5.12 -7.64
N LEU A 255 -4.32 5.23 -6.33
CA LEU A 255 -4.31 6.50 -5.60
C LEU A 255 -3.11 7.38 -6.03
N TYR A 256 -3.37 8.64 -6.34
CA TYR A 256 -2.35 9.66 -6.58
C TYR A 256 -1.87 10.31 -5.28
N LYS A 257 -1.31 9.49 -4.36
CA LYS A 257 -0.82 9.96 -3.06
C LYS A 257 0.17 11.14 -3.18
N LYS A 258 1.02 11.11 -4.21
CA LYS A 258 1.99 12.19 -4.47
C LYS A 258 1.32 13.54 -4.67
N LEU A 259 0.21 13.61 -5.43
CA LEU A 259 -0.50 14.89 -5.63
C LEU A 259 -1.00 15.47 -4.31
N LEU A 260 -1.55 14.63 -3.43
CA LEU A 260 -1.98 15.05 -2.10
C LEU A 260 -0.79 15.54 -1.27
N LYS A 261 0.29 14.77 -1.20
CA LYS A 261 1.50 15.15 -0.46
C LYS A 261 2.03 16.50 -0.96
N ASP A 262 2.17 16.68 -2.27
CA ASP A 262 2.68 17.90 -2.88
C ASP A 262 1.83 19.14 -2.53
N GLU A 263 0.48 19.02 -2.51
CA GLU A 263 -0.43 20.11 -2.13
C GLU A 263 -0.15 20.59 -0.68
N TYR A 264 0.01 19.66 0.27
CA TYR A 264 0.26 20.00 1.68
C TYR A 264 1.66 20.60 1.88
N TRP A 265 2.66 20.11 1.16
CA TRP A 265 4.01 20.67 1.24
C TRP A 265 4.09 22.07 0.65
N GLN A 266 3.45 22.31 -0.50
CA GLN A 266 3.35 23.64 -1.11
C GLN A 266 2.59 24.63 -0.21
N ALA A 267 1.49 24.20 0.40
CA ALA A 267 0.72 25.02 1.34
C ALA A 267 1.55 25.42 2.57
N ALA A 268 2.51 24.59 2.99
CA ALA A 268 3.46 24.89 4.06
C ALA A 268 4.66 25.75 3.59
N GLY A 269 4.72 26.16 2.31
CA GLY A 269 5.82 26.94 1.74
C GLY A 269 7.14 26.15 1.61
N ARG A 270 7.05 24.81 1.57
CA ARG A 270 8.20 23.89 1.45
C ARG A 270 8.09 23.07 0.17
N SER A 271 9.23 22.70 -0.42
CA SER A 271 9.33 21.71 -1.49
C SER A 271 9.80 20.38 -0.90
N ILE A 272 9.32 19.28 -1.50
CA ILE A 272 9.74 17.90 -1.15
C ILE A 272 11.14 17.63 -1.69
#